data_16ac8cc8fc17f0ad73d22e8f175c73fd
#
_entry.id   16ac8cc8fc17f0ad73d22e8f175c73fd
#
_cell.length_a   1.000
_cell.length_b   1.000
_cell.length_c   1.000
_cell.angle_alpha   90.00
_cell.angle_beta   90.00
_cell.angle_gamma   90.00
#
_symmetry.space_group_name_H-M   'P 1'
#
loop_
_entity.id
_entity.type
_entity.pdbx_description
1 polymer ?
#
loop_
_entity_poly.entity_id
_entity_poly.type
_entity_poly.pdbx_seq_one_letter_code
_entity_poly.pdbx_strand_id
1 'polypeptide(L)'
;AYFEDYKTKETFSIKADVIFGGDGAGSSLRKSYVSERNFLFSYSQNYLNHGYKELEIPAGKSGNHQISKGHLHIWPRGDFMLIALPNMDGSFTVTLFLSYDEGEFNFENLTSEKKIIEFFEKEFPDALALIPDIKDEFINNPTGPLGTIKCSPWSYENKTLLIGDSSHAIVPFYGQGMNASFEDVYVLDEILNKDLGDWKSVFKQYQTKRKKDTDAIADL
;
A
#
# COMPACT_ATOMS: atom_id res chain seq x y z
N ALA A 1 -13.90 20.50 -7.02
CA ALA A 1 -13.89 19.03 -7.25
C ALA A 1 -15.32 18.53 -7.44
N TYR A 2 -15.48 17.49 -8.26
CA TYR A 2 -16.75 16.80 -8.47
C TYR A 2 -16.68 15.44 -7.80
N PHE A 3 -17.78 15.03 -7.17
CA PHE A 3 -17.90 13.79 -6.42
C PHE A 3 -19.17 13.05 -6.83
N GLU A 4 -19.17 11.74 -6.69
CA GLU A 4 -20.34 10.90 -6.74
C GLU A 4 -20.52 10.23 -5.37
N ASP A 5 -21.71 10.30 -4.80
CA ASP A 5 -22.04 9.56 -3.58
C ASP A 5 -22.07 8.06 -3.90
N TYR A 6 -21.33 7.27 -3.13
CA TYR A 6 -21.20 5.83 -3.40
C TYR A 6 -22.54 5.08 -3.31
N LYS A 7 -23.42 5.48 -2.38
CA LYS A 7 -24.69 4.80 -2.12
C LYS A 7 -25.81 5.32 -3.01
N THR A 8 -25.96 6.65 -3.11
CA THR A 8 -27.08 7.28 -3.83
C THR A 8 -26.80 7.49 -5.31
N LYS A 9 -25.52 7.45 -5.72
CA LYS A 9 -25.06 7.76 -7.09
C LYS A 9 -25.32 9.20 -7.50
N GLU A 10 -25.70 10.07 -6.57
CA GLU A 10 -25.88 11.48 -6.83
C GLU A 10 -24.52 12.18 -7.00
N THR A 11 -24.44 13.06 -7.99
CA THR A 11 -23.24 13.84 -8.23
C THR A 11 -23.37 15.23 -7.60
N PHE A 12 -22.29 15.69 -6.98
CA PHE A 12 -22.20 17.02 -6.38
C PHE A 12 -20.82 17.63 -6.58
N SER A 13 -20.71 18.92 -6.35
CA SER A 13 -19.42 19.63 -6.45
C SER A 13 -19.11 20.41 -5.18
N ILE A 14 -17.81 20.44 -4.82
CA ILE A 14 -17.28 21.25 -3.73
C ILE A 14 -16.26 22.23 -4.31
N LYS A 15 -16.41 23.52 -3.96
CA LYS A 15 -15.41 24.55 -4.24
C LYS A 15 -14.51 24.72 -3.02
N ALA A 16 -13.21 24.75 -3.24
CA ALA A 16 -12.21 25.01 -2.23
C ALA A 16 -11.07 25.84 -2.82
N ASP A 17 -10.34 26.54 -1.97
CA ASP A 17 -9.14 27.29 -2.38
C ASP A 17 -8.00 26.35 -2.71
N VAL A 18 -7.90 25.23 -1.95
CA VAL A 18 -6.89 24.19 -2.10
C VAL A 18 -7.52 22.81 -1.94
N ILE A 19 -7.01 21.83 -2.70
CA ILE A 19 -7.41 20.42 -2.63
C ILE A 19 -6.18 19.54 -2.41
N PHE A 20 -6.20 18.75 -1.36
CA PHE A 20 -5.21 17.70 -1.12
C PHE A 20 -5.73 16.35 -1.63
N GLY A 21 -4.96 15.70 -2.47
CA GLY A 21 -5.26 14.36 -2.98
C GLY A 21 -4.56 13.30 -2.15
N GLY A 22 -5.21 12.83 -1.08
CA GLY A 22 -4.80 11.66 -0.31
C GLY A 22 -5.64 10.42 -0.68
N ASP A 23 -5.98 10.28 -1.97
CA ASP A 23 -6.94 9.31 -2.49
C ASP A 23 -6.27 8.01 -2.99
N GLY A 24 -5.05 7.72 -2.49
CA GLY A 24 -4.38 6.45 -2.61
C GLY A 24 -3.79 6.16 -3.99
N ALA A 25 -3.28 4.93 -4.17
CA ALA A 25 -2.63 4.51 -5.39
C ALA A 25 -3.50 4.63 -6.65
N GLY A 26 -4.82 4.53 -6.52
CA GLY A 26 -5.80 4.71 -7.60
C GLY A 26 -6.20 6.15 -7.90
N SER A 27 -5.50 7.15 -7.35
CA SER A 27 -5.85 8.56 -7.28
C SER A 27 -6.59 9.14 -8.48
N SER A 28 -7.79 9.66 -8.23
CA SER A 28 -8.59 10.41 -9.20
C SER A 28 -8.03 11.80 -9.46
N LEU A 29 -7.43 12.43 -8.42
CA LEU A 29 -6.74 13.70 -8.61
C LEU A 29 -5.54 13.55 -9.53
N ARG A 30 -4.71 12.49 -9.37
CA ARG A 30 -3.59 12.22 -10.29
C ARG A 30 -4.06 11.96 -11.72
N LYS A 31 -5.17 11.24 -11.91
CA LYS A 31 -5.79 11.06 -13.24
C LYS A 31 -6.17 12.38 -13.88
N SER A 32 -6.64 13.35 -13.10
CA SER A 32 -6.94 14.71 -13.59
C SER A 32 -5.67 15.42 -14.08
N TYR A 33 -4.53 15.24 -13.40
CA TYR A 33 -3.24 15.78 -13.86
C TYR A 33 -2.80 15.21 -15.21
N VAL A 34 -2.95 13.90 -15.40
CA VAL A 34 -2.66 13.23 -16.68
C VAL A 34 -3.52 13.78 -17.83
N SER A 35 -4.76 14.17 -17.52
CA SER A 35 -5.73 14.65 -18.50
C SER A 35 -5.56 16.14 -18.85
N GLU A 36 -4.80 16.91 -18.05
CA GLU A 36 -4.60 18.34 -18.25
C GLU A 36 -3.60 18.63 -19.36
N ARG A 37 -4.05 19.18 -20.49
CA ARG A 37 -3.25 19.34 -21.73
C ARG A 37 -2.05 20.28 -21.61
N ASN A 38 -2.14 21.26 -20.72
CA ASN A 38 -1.11 22.29 -20.56
C ASN A 38 -0.20 22.04 -19.35
N PHE A 39 -0.28 20.84 -18.75
CA PHE A 39 0.48 20.46 -17.59
C PHE A 39 1.51 19.39 -17.93
N LEU A 40 2.79 19.73 -17.80
CA LEU A 40 3.87 18.78 -18.01
C LEU A 40 3.96 17.84 -16.80
N PHE A 41 3.22 16.76 -16.85
CA PHE A 41 3.13 15.77 -15.80
C PHE A 41 3.78 14.45 -16.22
N SER A 42 4.73 13.98 -15.44
CA SER A 42 5.38 12.68 -15.59
C SER A 42 4.75 11.68 -14.62
N TYR A 43 4.40 10.51 -15.12
CA TYR A 43 3.75 9.47 -14.33
C TYR A 43 4.20 8.09 -14.78
N SER A 44 4.59 7.25 -13.83
CA SER A 44 4.82 5.82 -14.04
C SER A 44 4.09 5.01 -13.00
N GLN A 45 3.58 3.86 -13.42
CA GLN A 45 2.96 2.86 -12.57
C GLN A 45 3.47 1.49 -13.00
N ASN A 46 4.28 0.88 -12.15
CA ASN A 46 4.91 -0.40 -12.40
C ASN A 46 4.31 -1.45 -11.47
N TYR A 47 3.70 -2.49 -12.04
CA TYR A 47 3.22 -3.64 -11.29
C TYR A 47 4.23 -4.79 -11.39
N LEU A 48 4.43 -5.47 -10.27
CA LEU A 48 5.14 -6.74 -10.25
C LEU A 48 4.21 -7.86 -10.75
N ASN A 49 4.79 -8.93 -11.28
CA ASN A 49 4.06 -10.17 -11.57
C ASN A 49 3.78 -10.98 -10.30
N HIS A 50 3.64 -10.28 -9.19
CA HIS A 50 3.34 -10.82 -7.88
C HIS A 50 2.18 -10.07 -7.25
N GLY A 51 1.40 -10.80 -6.47
CA GLY A 51 0.39 -10.24 -5.59
C GLY A 51 0.73 -10.49 -4.13
N TYR A 52 -0.09 -9.95 -3.26
CA TYR A 52 -0.06 -10.29 -1.85
C TYR A 52 -1.42 -10.74 -1.36
N LYS A 53 -1.44 -11.61 -0.37
CA LYS A 53 -2.64 -12.08 0.30
C LYS A 53 -2.45 -12.01 1.81
N GLU A 54 -3.41 -11.40 2.48
CA GLU A 54 -3.42 -11.33 3.94
C GLU A 54 -4.09 -12.56 4.54
N LEU A 55 -3.45 -13.10 5.57
CA LEU A 55 -3.86 -14.24 6.38
C LEU A 55 -3.66 -13.88 7.84
N GLU A 56 -4.11 -14.71 8.77
CA GLU A 56 -3.99 -14.43 10.21
C GLU A 56 -3.45 -15.62 11.00
N ILE A 57 -2.49 -15.37 11.88
CA ILE A 57 -2.23 -16.24 13.02
C ILE A 57 -3.05 -15.68 14.17
N PRO A 58 -4.13 -16.34 14.61
CA PRO A 58 -4.98 -15.83 15.67
C PRO A 58 -4.24 -15.79 17.00
N ALA A 59 -4.73 -14.97 17.93
CA ALA A 59 -4.24 -14.97 19.30
C ALA A 59 -4.41 -16.37 19.92
N GLY A 60 -3.40 -16.80 20.65
CA GLY A 60 -3.43 -18.04 21.38
C GLY A 60 -4.40 -17.99 22.59
N LYS A 61 -4.48 -19.07 23.35
CA LYS A 61 -5.28 -19.16 24.57
C LYS A 61 -4.94 -17.99 25.49
N SER A 62 -5.94 -17.32 25.99
CA SER A 62 -5.82 -16.13 26.86
C SER A 62 -5.27 -14.87 26.20
N GLY A 63 -5.36 -14.75 24.87
CA GLY A 63 -4.95 -13.54 24.14
C GLY A 63 -3.43 -13.37 24.00
N ASN A 64 -2.65 -14.43 24.18
CA ASN A 64 -1.20 -14.36 24.05
C ASN A 64 -0.76 -14.59 22.60
N HIS A 65 0.35 -13.95 22.22
CA HIS A 65 1.00 -14.21 20.94
C HIS A 65 1.50 -15.67 20.88
N GLN A 66 1.27 -16.36 19.76
CA GLN A 66 1.67 -17.75 19.56
C GLN A 66 3.14 -17.90 19.16
N ILE A 67 3.74 -16.84 18.60
CA ILE A 67 5.16 -16.72 18.30
C ILE A 67 5.70 -15.43 18.89
N SER A 68 7.00 -15.14 18.77
CA SER A 68 7.63 -13.99 19.43
C SER A 68 7.08 -12.66 18.94
N LYS A 69 6.45 -11.87 19.84
CA LYS A 69 5.86 -10.57 19.55
C LYS A 69 6.86 -9.44 19.26
N GLY A 70 8.13 -9.65 19.57
CA GLY A 70 9.17 -8.62 19.41
C GLY A 70 9.87 -8.65 18.05
N HIS A 71 9.36 -9.43 17.10
CA HIS A 71 10.04 -9.69 15.84
C HIS A 71 9.10 -9.60 14.65
N LEU A 72 9.63 -9.18 13.51
CA LEU A 72 9.09 -9.49 12.20
C LEU A 72 9.52 -10.93 11.86
N HIS A 73 8.57 -11.81 11.63
CA HIS A 73 8.85 -13.19 11.18
C HIS A 73 8.84 -13.21 9.66
N ILE A 74 9.84 -13.88 9.06
CA ILE A 74 10.00 -13.97 7.60
C ILE A 74 10.34 -15.41 7.24
N TRP A 75 9.58 -15.99 6.30
CA TRP A 75 9.85 -17.28 5.66
C TRP A 75 10.17 -17.03 4.18
N PRO A 76 11.45 -16.82 3.81
CA PRO A 76 11.84 -16.58 2.42
C PRO A 76 11.88 -17.90 1.64
N ARG A 77 11.45 -17.89 0.37
CA ARG A 77 11.43 -19.04 -0.54
C ARG A 77 11.86 -18.66 -1.96
N GLY A 78 12.99 -18.03 -2.10
CA GLY A 78 13.49 -17.57 -3.40
C GLY A 78 12.70 -16.37 -3.91
N ASP A 79 11.75 -16.62 -4.81
CA ASP A 79 10.92 -15.61 -5.48
C ASP A 79 9.59 -15.31 -4.78
N PHE A 80 9.27 -16.03 -3.71
CA PHE A 80 8.09 -15.76 -2.87
C PHE A 80 8.43 -15.82 -1.37
N MET A 81 7.58 -15.26 -0.54
CA MET A 81 7.79 -15.26 0.91
C MET A 81 6.50 -15.10 1.69
N LEU A 82 6.55 -15.58 2.94
CA LEU A 82 5.55 -15.30 3.96
C LEU A 82 6.18 -14.41 5.03
N ILE A 83 5.45 -13.40 5.50
CA ILE A 83 5.85 -12.59 6.64
C ILE A 83 4.74 -12.54 7.68
N ALA A 84 5.08 -12.33 8.96
CA ALA A 84 4.10 -12.13 10.02
C ALA A 84 4.51 -10.99 10.95
N LEU A 85 3.58 -10.08 11.19
CA LEU A 85 3.71 -8.90 12.04
C LEU A 85 2.74 -9.00 13.23
N PRO A 86 3.20 -8.75 14.47
CA PRO A 86 2.36 -8.84 15.66
C PRO A 86 1.34 -7.71 15.74
N ASN A 87 0.13 -8.05 16.13
CA ASN A 87 -0.95 -7.13 16.47
C ASN A 87 -1.07 -6.93 17.99
N MET A 88 -1.75 -5.88 18.41
CA MET A 88 -1.92 -5.54 19.82
C MET A 88 -2.80 -6.53 20.59
N ASP A 89 -3.68 -7.24 19.90
CA ASP A 89 -4.63 -8.22 20.46
C ASP A 89 -4.05 -9.63 20.65
N GLY A 90 -2.77 -9.82 20.28
CA GLY A 90 -2.09 -11.11 20.39
C GLY A 90 -2.11 -11.94 19.12
N SER A 91 -2.79 -11.49 18.06
CA SER A 91 -2.73 -12.09 16.72
C SER A 91 -1.51 -11.60 15.94
N PHE A 92 -1.32 -12.14 14.73
CA PHE A 92 -0.37 -11.65 13.74
C PHE A 92 -1.07 -11.48 12.40
N THR A 93 -0.86 -10.34 11.77
CA THR A 93 -1.15 -10.19 10.34
C THR A 93 -0.06 -10.90 9.57
N VAL A 94 -0.47 -11.88 8.75
CA VAL A 94 0.41 -12.67 7.91
C VAL A 94 0.21 -12.25 6.47
N THR A 95 1.30 -11.99 5.74
CA THR A 95 1.23 -11.60 4.34
C THR A 95 2.03 -12.59 3.49
N LEU A 96 1.34 -13.26 2.58
CA LEU A 96 1.96 -14.08 1.54
C LEU A 96 2.18 -13.23 0.29
N PHE A 97 3.41 -13.15 -0.17
CA PHE A 97 3.79 -12.60 -1.48
C PHE A 97 4.05 -13.77 -2.42
N LEU A 98 3.34 -13.82 -3.55
CA LEU A 98 3.41 -14.93 -4.49
C LEU A 98 3.15 -14.46 -5.91
N SER A 99 3.78 -15.12 -6.91
CA SER A 99 3.51 -14.84 -8.32
C SER A 99 2.05 -15.12 -8.69
N TYR A 100 1.53 -14.39 -9.68
CA TYR A 100 0.20 -14.66 -10.22
C TYR A 100 0.16 -15.96 -11.01
N ASP A 101 1.15 -16.24 -11.86
CA ASP A 101 1.12 -17.29 -12.87
C ASP A 101 2.45 -18.04 -13.04
N GLU A 102 3.54 -17.61 -12.41
CA GLU A 102 4.87 -18.23 -12.53
C GLU A 102 5.17 -19.18 -11.37
N GLY A 103 6.05 -20.16 -11.64
CA GLY A 103 6.50 -21.13 -10.65
C GLY A 103 5.56 -22.32 -10.45
N GLU A 104 5.98 -23.27 -9.62
CA GLU A 104 5.20 -24.47 -9.27
C GLU A 104 3.91 -24.10 -8.52
N PHE A 105 4.00 -23.14 -7.62
CA PHE A 105 2.88 -22.57 -6.86
C PHE A 105 2.70 -21.11 -7.23
N ASN A 106 1.48 -20.75 -7.57
CA ASN A 106 1.09 -19.38 -7.93
C ASN A 106 -0.41 -19.18 -7.66
N PHE A 107 -0.88 -17.93 -7.67
CA PHE A 107 -2.29 -17.64 -7.37
C PHE A 107 -3.26 -18.26 -8.38
N GLU A 108 -2.89 -18.42 -9.64
CA GLU A 108 -3.75 -19.03 -10.66
C GLU A 108 -3.97 -20.52 -10.45
N ASN A 109 -2.99 -21.23 -9.89
CA ASN A 109 -3.11 -22.67 -9.70
C ASN A 109 -3.55 -23.09 -8.29
N LEU A 110 -3.43 -22.21 -7.27
CA LEU A 110 -3.89 -22.46 -5.89
C LEU A 110 -5.39 -22.20 -5.71
N THR A 111 -6.22 -22.90 -6.49
CA THR A 111 -7.67 -22.67 -6.58
C THR A 111 -8.53 -23.64 -5.78
N SER A 112 -7.94 -24.59 -5.07
CA SER A 112 -8.66 -25.58 -4.26
C SER A 112 -8.02 -25.75 -2.90
N GLU A 113 -8.83 -26.07 -1.89
CA GLU A 113 -8.36 -26.33 -0.53
C GLU A 113 -7.19 -27.34 -0.49
N LYS A 114 -7.29 -28.40 -1.29
CA LYS A 114 -6.24 -29.43 -1.37
C LYS A 114 -4.91 -28.82 -1.81
N LYS A 115 -4.89 -28.05 -2.89
CA LYS A 115 -3.68 -27.43 -3.41
C LYS A 115 -3.09 -26.37 -2.45
N ILE A 116 -3.96 -25.61 -1.77
CA ILE A 116 -3.55 -24.65 -0.76
C ILE A 116 -2.83 -25.37 0.39
N ILE A 117 -3.41 -26.45 0.90
CA ILE A 117 -2.78 -27.24 1.97
C ILE A 117 -1.45 -27.86 1.51
N GLU A 118 -1.40 -28.47 0.32
CA GLU A 118 -0.17 -29.03 -0.27
C GLU A 118 0.94 -27.96 -0.36
N PHE A 119 0.59 -26.74 -0.77
CA PHE A 119 1.53 -25.62 -0.82
C PHE A 119 2.08 -25.26 0.56
N PHE A 120 1.20 -25.07 1.54
CA PHE A 120 1.64 -24.69 2.88
C PHE A 120 2.36 -25.84 3.62
N GLU A 121 1.95 -27.08 3.43
CA GLU A 121 2.66 -28.25 3.96
C GLU A 121 4.08 -28.37 3.41
N LYS A 122 4.28 -28.08 2.13
CA LYS A 122 5.57 -28.15 1.48
C LYS A 122 6.47 -26.97 1.86
N GLU A 123 5.94 -25.75 1.79
CA GLU A 123 6.75 -24.54 1.85
C GLU A 123 6.76 -23.88 3.25
N PHE A 124 5.68 -23.98 4.02
CA PHE A 124 5.50 -23.30 5.29
C PHE A 124 4.87 -24.19 6.38
N PRO A 125 5.39 -25.39 6.64
CA PRO A 125 4.75 -26.35 7.54
C PRO A 125 4.62 -25.85 8.98
N ASP A 126 5.56 -25.05 9.45
CA ASP A 126 5.54 -24.42 10.77
C ASP A 126 4.51 -23.29 10.87
N ALA A 127 4.36 -22.49 9.82
CA ALA A 127 3.34 -21.45 9.73
C ALA A 127 1.92 -22.04 9.58
N LEU A 128 1.78 -23.12 8.78
CA LEU A 128 0.50 -23.80 8.61
C LEU A 128 -0.12 -24.26 9.95
N ALA A 129 0.71 -24.74 10.87
CA ALA A 129 0.27 -25.16 12.19
C ALA A 129 -0.31 -24.03 13.04
N LEU A 130 -0.04 -22.78 12.69
CA LEU A 130 -0.46 -21.57 13.39
C LEU A 130 -1.66 -20.88 12.76
N ILE A 131 -2.05 -21.25 11.51
CA ILE A 131 -3.13 -20.62 10.75
C ILE A 131 -4.28 -21.63 10.57
N PRO A 132 -5.18 -21.77 11.55
CA PRO A 132 -6.23 -22.81 11.51
C PRO A 132 -7.20 -22.63 10.35
N ASP A 133 -7.50 -21.39 9.99
CA ASP A 133 -8.49 -21.02 8.99
C ASP A 133 -7.90 -20.74 7.59
N ILE A 134 -6.66 -21.25 7.33
CA ILE A 134 -5.87 -20.98 6.11
C ILE A 134 -6.67 -21.17 4.81
N LYS A 135 -7.54 -22.18 4.74
CA LYS A 135 -8.32 -22.48 3.54
C LYS A 135 -9.35 -21.39 3.26
N ASP A 136 -10.11 -21.04 4.30
CA ASP A 136 -11.18 -20.05 4.20
C ASP A 136 -10.60 -18.66 3.92
N GLU A 137 -9.54 -18.29 4.63
CA GLU A 137 -8.85 -17.03 4.44
C GLU A 137 -8.22 -16.94 3.05
N PHE A 138 -7.53 -17.98 2.59
CA PHE A 138 -6.89 -17.98 1.28
C PHE A 138 -7.91 -17.84 0.14
N ILE A 139 -9.08 -18.48 0.26
CA ILE A 139 -10.12 -18.43 -0.77
C ILE A 139 -10.88 -17.09 -0.72
N ASN A 140 -11.22 -16.60 0.46
CA ASN A 140 -12.13 -15.48 0.61
C ASN A 140 -11.43 -14.11 0.65
N ASN A 141 -10.18 -14.04 1.14
CA ASN A 141 -9.46 -12.78 1.18
C ASN A 141 -9.02 -12.36 -0.23
N PRO A 142 -9.11 -11.07 -0.58
CA PRO A 142 -8.69 -10.60 -1.89
C PRO A 142 -7.17 -10.74 -2.07
N THR A 143 -6.74 -10.95 -3.31
CA THR A 143 -5.33 -10.81 -3.69
C THR A 143 -5.08 -9.38 -4.13
N GLY A 144 -4.20 -8.67 -3.41
CA GLY A 144 -3.83 -7.30 -3.73
C GLY A 144 -2.66 -7.25 -4.73
N PRO A 145 -2.66 -6.29 -5.67
CA PRO A 145 -1.54 -6.09 -6.57
C PRO A 145 -0.37 -5.39 -5.87
N LEU A 146 0.85 -5.68 -6.32
CA LEU A 146 2.06 -5.00 -5.91
C LEU A 146 2.47 -3.97 -6.97
N GLY A 147 2.33 -2.71 -6.65
CA GLY A 147 2.60 -1.64 -7.61
C GLY A 147 3.35 -0.46 -7.01
N THR A 148 4.29 0.06 -7.79
CA THR A 148 5.04 1.29 -7.48
C THR A 148 4.53 2.42 -8.33
N ILE A 149 4.28 3.57 -7.71
CA ILE A 149 3.89 4.81 -8.38
C ILE A 149 4.96 5.87 -8.18
N LYS A 150 5.39 6.48 -9.27
CA LYS A 150 6.22 7.67 -9.28
C LYS A 150 5.60 8.71 -10.19
N CYS A 151 5.50 9.95 -9.73
CA CYS A 151 5.01 11.05 -10.55
C CYS A 151 5.70 12.38 -10.22
N SER A 152 5.57 13.34 -11.14
CA SER A 152 6.10 14.70 -10.97
C SER A 152 5.46 15.65 -11.98
N PRO A 153 5.18 16.90 -11.57
CA PRO A 153 5.20 17.45 -10.22
C PRO A 153 4.02 16.93 -9.38
N TRP A 154 4.12 17.01 -8.05
CA TRP A 154 3.05 16.58 -7.13
C TRP A 154 1.93 17.61 -6.95
N SER A 155 2.13 18.81 -7.47
CA SER A 155 1.15 19.89 -7.36
C SER A 155 0.82 20.47 -8.73
N TYR A 156 -0.41 20.96 -8.85
CA TYR A 156 -0.84 21.76 -10.00
C TYR A 156 -1.16 23.19 -9.52
N GLU A 157 -0.39 24.15 -10.04
CA GLU A 157 -0.42 25.56 -9.65
C GLU A 157 -0.26 25.72 -8.12
N ASN A 158 -1.13 26.58 -7.52
CA ASN A 158 -1.29 26.75 -6.08
C ASN A 158 -2.63 26.17 -5.59
N LYS A 159 -3.19 25.20 -6.31
CA LYS A 159 -4.57 24.72 -6.13
C LYS A 159 -4.66 23.30 -5.60
N THR A 160 -3.78 22.42 -6.03
CA THR A 160 -3.88 21.01 -5.67
C THR A 160 -2.52 20.42 -5.35
N LEU A 161 -2.48 19.45 -4.41
CA LEU A 161 -1.30 18.72 -4.00
C LEU A 161 -1.64 17.23 -3.83
N LEU A 162 -0.83 16.34 -4.43
CA LEU A 162 -0.85 14.91 -4.14
C LEU A 162 -0.02 14.60 -2.91
N ILE A 163 -0.52 13.74 -2.02
CA ILE A 163 0.16 13.30 -0.79
C ILE A 163 -0.01 11.78 -0.59
N GLY A 164 0.98 11.15 0.03
CA GLY A 164 0.96 9.69 0.27
C GLY A 164 0.93 8.89 -1.02
N ASP A 165 0.26 7.76 -1.02
CA ASP A 165 0.18 6.81 -2.14
C ASP A 165 -0.35 7.41 -3.45
N SER A 166 -1.07 8.53 -3.38
CA SER A 166 -1.49 9.24 -4.59
C SER A 166 -0.30 9.80 -5.38
N SER A 167 0.80 10.11 -4.71
CA SER A 167 2.04 10.66 -5.30
C SER A 167 3.17 9.64 -5.43
N HIS A 168 3.27 8.67 -4.51
CA HIS A 168 4.41 7.76 -4.39
C HIS A 168 4.07 6.43 -3.70
N ALA A 169 3.08 5.69 -4.22
CA ALA A 169 2.83 4.35 -3.72
C ALA A 169 4.06 3.45 -3.90
N ILE A 170 4.37 2.67 -2.88
CA ILE A 170 5.52 1.76 -2.86
C ILE A 170 5.07 0.34 -2.51
N VAL A 171 5.81 -0.65 -3.00
CA VAL A 171 5.55 -2.06 -2.66
C VAL A 171 5.82 -2.31 -1.17
N PRO A 172 5.04 -3.18 -0.52
CA PRO A 172 5.04 -3.31 0.95
C PRO A 172 6.17 -4.19 1.52
N PHE A 173 7.19 -4.56 0.75
CA PHE A 173 8.25 -5.47 1.21
C PHE A 173 8.99 -5.00 2.47
N TYR A 174 9.14 -3.69 2.62
CA TYR A 174 9.78 -3.08 3.79
C TYR A 174 8.78 -2.47 4.79
N GLY A 175 7.48 -2.55 4.52
CA GLY A 175 6.43 -1.99 5.36
C GLY A 175 6.49 -0.46 5.50
N GLN A 176 7.05 0.27 4.53
CA GLN A 176 7.32 1.71 4.67
C GLN A 176 6.26 2.64 4.08
N GLY A 177 5.24 2.13 3.38
CA GLY A 177 4.21 2.97 2.75
C GLY A 177 3.48 3.88 3.73
N MET A 178 3.02 3.32 4.85
CA MET A 178 2.36 4.07 5.91
C MET A 178 3.30 5.10 6.56
N ASN A 179 4.53 4.70 6.86
CA ASN A 179 5.52 5.59 7.46
C ASN A 179 5.84 6.78 6.55
N ALA A 180 6.05 6.52 5.24
CA ALA A 180 6.30 7.55 4.25
C ALA A 180 5.12 8.53 4.15
N SER A 181 3.87 8.02 4.16
CA SER A 181 2.66 8.85 4.12
C SER A 181 2.47 9.70 5.39
N PHE A 182 2.77 9.16 6.56
CA PHE A 182 2.73 9.97 7.80
C PHE A 182 3.84 11.02 7.83
N GLU A 183 5.02 10.69 7.34
CA GLU A 183 6.10 11.67 7.21
C GLU A 183 5.74 12.79 6.24
N ASP A 184 4.99 12.50 5.18
CA ASP A 184 4.43 13.51 4.29
C ASP A 184 3.60 14.55 5.05
N VAL A 185 2.68 14.08 5.90
CA VAL A 185 1.83 14.95 6.71
C VAL A 185 2.66 15.77 7.70
N TYR A 186 3.63 15.12 8.37
CA TYR A 186 4.52 15.78 9.30
C TYR A 186 5.35 16.89 8.63
N VAL A 187 5.97 16.61 7.49
CA VAL A 187 6.76 17.59 6.74
C VAL A 187 5.90 18.73 6.21
N LEU A 188 4.68 18.44 5.74
CA LEU A 188 3.75 19.45 5.30
C LEU A 188 3.35 20.37 6.44
N ASP A 189 3.04 19.83 7.62
CA ASP A 189 2.73 20.60 8.83
C ASP A 189 3.90 21.51 9.25
N GLU A 190 5.12 21.01 9.24
CA GLU A 190 6.31 21.83 9.52
C GLU A 190 6.49 23.01 8.56
N ILE A 191 6.16 22.82 7.28
CA ILE A 191 6.24 23.90 6.28
C ILE A 191 5.14 24.91 6.52
N LEU A 192 3.91 24.47 6.76
CA LEU A 192 2.77 25.33 7.04
C LEU A 192 2.98 26.19 8.30
N ASN A 193 3.59 25.65 9.32
CA ASN A 193 3.91 26.40 10.56
C ASN A 193 4.96 27.50 10.34
N LYS A 194 5.77 27.42 9.29
CA LYS A 194 6.83 28.39 8.99
C LYS A 194 6.44 29.42 7.92
N ASP A 195 5.59 29.04 6.98
CA ASP A 195 5.28 29.82 5.78
C ASP A 195 3.78 29.69 5.41
N LEU A 196 2.95 30.45 6.06
CA LEU A 196 1.48 30.45 5.85
C LEU A 196 1.03 31.29 4.65
N GLY A 197 1.94 31.89 3.88
CA GLY A 197 1.55 32.97 2.95
C GLY A 197 1.25 32.54 1.51
N ASP A 198 1.86 31.50 0.99
CA ASP A 198 1.79 31.14 -0.44
C ASP A 198 1.78 29.62 -0.67
N TRP A 199 0.65 29.09 -1.07
CA TRP A 199 0.49 27.67 -1.41
C TRP A 199 1.47 27.18 -2.47
N LYS A 200 1.86 28.02 -3.42
CA LYS A 200 2.85 27.62 -4.45
C LYS A 200 4.22 27.37 -3.82
N SER A 201 4.63 28.22 -2.90
CA SER A 201 5.88 28.04 -2.14
C SER A 201 5.81 26.78 -1.25
N VAL A 202 4.71 26.62 -0.51
CA VAL A 202 4.48 25.44 0.35
C VAL A 202 4.58 24.14 -0.44
N PHE A 203 3.87 24.03 -1.56
CA PHE A 203 3.86 22.82 -2.39
C PHE A 203 5.24 22.51 -2.99
N LYS A 204 5.96 23.54 -3.44
CA LYS A 204 7.31 23.38 -3.96
C LYS A 204 8.28 22.90 -2.88
N GLN A 205 8.23 23.48 -1.68
CA GLN A 205 9.07 23.07 -0.56
C GLN A 205 8.78 21.63 -0.14
N TYR A 206 7.49 21.27 -0.03
CA TYR A 206 7.06 19.93 0.30
C TYR A 206 7.61 18.90 -0.70
N GLN A 207 7.36 19.06 -1.99
CA GLN A 207 7.85 18.15 -3.01
C GLN A 207 9.38 18.05 -2.99
N THR A 208 10.10 19.17 -2.83
CA THR A 208 11.55 19.18 -2.80
C THR A 208 12.12 18.36 -1.64
N LYS A 209 11.46 18.41 -0.47
CA LYS A 209 11.88 17.65 0.70
C LYS A 209 11.56 16.17 0.59
N ARG A 210 10.36 15.85 0.09
CA ARG A 210 9.82 14.48 0.15
C ARG A 210 10.17 13.59 -1.03
N LYS A 211 10.11 14.15 -2.25
CA LYS A 211 10.21 13.33 -3.47
C LYS A 211 11.50 12.52 -3.56
N LYS A 212 12.63 13.09 -3.17
CA LYS A 212 13.91 12.39 -3.22
C LYS A 212 13.92 11.14 -2.32
N ASP A 213 13.38 11.26 -1.12
CA ASP A 213 13.40 10.18 -0.12
C ASP A 213 12.38 9.09 -0.48
N THR A 214 11.20 9.49 -0.96
CA THR A 214 10.18 8.53 -1.42
C THR A 214 10.59 7.81 -2.71
N ASP A 215 11.25 8.48 -3.65
CA ASP A 215 11.81 7.83 -4.84
C ASP A 215 12.90 6.81 -4.45
N ALA A 216 13.77 7.16 -3.48
CA ALA A 216 14.82 6.25 -3.02
C ALA A 216 14.27 4.97 -2.37
N ILE A 217 13.22 5.09 -1.53
CA ILE A 217 12.53 3.91 -0.97
C ILE A 217 11.84 3.07 -2.06
N ALA A 218 11.27 3.73 -3.07
CA ALA A 218 10.61 3.04 -4.17
C ALA A 218 11.60 2.31 -5.11
N ASP A 219 12.89 2.62 -5.05
CA ASP A 219 13.97 2.00 -5.84
C ASP A 219 14.68 0.85 -5.10
N LEU A 220 14.34 0.58 -3.84
CA LEU A 220 14.86 -0.56 -3.06
C LEU A 220 14.14 -1.86 -3.44
#